data_96c8c1ea5e73dfd314e1812d78c3ab93
#
_entry.id   96c8c1ea5e73dfd314e1812d78c3ab93
#
_cell.length_a   1.000
_cell.length_b   1.000
_cell.length_c   1.000
_cell.angle_alpha   90.00
_cell.angle_beta   90.00
_cell.angle_gamma   90.00
#
_symmetry.space_group_name_H-M   'P 1'
#
loop_
_entity.id
_entity.type
_entity.pdbx_description
1 polymer ?
#
loop_
_entity_poly.entity_id
_entity_poly.type
_entity_poly.pdbx_seq_one_letter_code
_entity_poly.pdbx_strand_id
1 'polypeptide(L)'
;MTTLAENKAIAGRWFDAFWGKSSDPDVIEELASPDLVFQSAADQTCRGSHQALAFMTKLREAIPDFYLRASEITAEREIVIVNWEGGGTHMGPAFHALQIGSLKAGSGAPVAVAGHSVIKVEEGRIAGEWVWSTKRQHQTRDELLKRFAL
;
A
#
# COMPACT_ATOMS: atom_id res chain seq x y z
N MET A 1 -20.07 -13.50 1.89
CA MET A 1 -19.29 -13.33 0.64
C MET A 1 -19.59 -11.97 0.03
N THR A 2 -18.59 -11.19 -0.24
CA THR A 2 -18.76 -9.85 -0.82
C THR A 2 -18.68 -9.91 -2.35
N THR A 3 -19.37 -8.96 -3.00
CA THR A 3 -19.33 -8.81 -4.46
C THR A 3 -18.03 -8.15 -4.91
N LEU A 4 -17.74 -8.18 -6.21
CA LEU A 4 -16.59 -7.45 -6.76
C LEU A 4 -16.68 -5.94 -6.48
N ALA A 5 -17.88 -5.37 -6.61
CA ALA A 5 -18.08 -3.95 -6.32
C ALA A 5 -17.83 -3.63 -4.83
N GLU A 6 -18.31 -4.49 -3.94
CA GLU A 6 -18.06 -4.34 -2.51
C GLU A 6 -16.58 -4.48 -2.18
N ASN A 7 -15.89 -5.46 -2.79
CA ASN A 7 -14.46 -5.66 -2.60
C ASN A 7 -13.66 -4.43 -3.04
N LYS A 8 -14.01 -3.84 -4.19
CA LYS A 8 -13.37 -2.61 -4.66
C LYS A 8 -13.59 -1.46 -3.68
N ALA A 9 -14.80 -1.31 -3.17
CA ALA A 9 -15.12 -0.25 -2.22
C ALA A 9 -14.35 -0.41 -0.91
N ILE A 10 -14.27 -1.64 -0.39
CA ILE A 10 -13.53 -1.95 0.84
C ILE A 10 -12.03 -1.68 0.64
N ALA A 11 -11.46 -2.18 -0.46
CA ALA A 11 -10.06 -1.96 -0.77
C ALA A 11 -9.76 -0.48 -1.00
N GLY A 12 -10.67 0.27 -1.63
CA GLY A 12 -10.53 1.71 -1.82
C GLY A 12 -10.52 2.47 -0.50
N ARG A 13 -11.41 2.13 0.43
CA ARG A 13 -11.42 2.73 1.77
C ARG A 13 -10.10 2.45 2.51
N TRP A 14 -9.63 1.20 2.45
CA TRP A 14 -8.35 0.82 3.04
C TRP A 14 -7.21 1.62 2.43
N PHE A 15 -7.15 1.66 1.11
CA PHE A 15 -6.07 2.34 0.38
C PHE A 15 -6.01 3.82 0.74
N ASP A 16 -7.14 4.52 0.75
CA ASP A 16 -7.20 5.93 1.10
C ASP A 16 -6.83 6.17 2.56
N ALA A 17 -7.26 5.30 3.46
CA ALA A 17 -6.95 5.42 4.88
C ALA A 17 -5.47 5.18 5.17
N PHE A 18 -4.84 4.27 4.43
CA PHE A 18 -3.43 3.91 4.64
C PHE A 18 -2.49 4.86 3.89
N TRP A 19 -2.77 5.10 2.61
CA TRP A 19 -1.85 5.79 1.70
C TRP A 19 -2.28 7.21 1.32
N GLY A 20 -3.49 7.62 1.61
CA GLY A 20 -3.99 8.93 1.26
C GLY A 20 -3.28 10.06 2.01
N LYS A 21 -3.55 11.30 1.60
CA LYS A 21 -2.93 12.48 2.22
C LYS A 21 -3.21 12.60 3.71
N SER A 22 -4.39 12.15 4.13
CA SER A 22 -4.77 12.10 5.53
C SER A 22 -4.99 10.66 5.92
N SER A 23 -4.05 10.09 6.67
CA SER A 23 -4.20 8.72 7.15
C SER A 23 -5.32 8.64 8.19
N ASP A 24 -6.01 7.50 8.21
CA ASP A 24 -7.11 7.24 9.14
C ASP A 24 -6.88 5.91 9.85
N PRO A 25 -6.18 5.93 11.00
CA PRO A 25 -5.89 4.69 11.75
C PRO A 25 -7.14 3.93 12.19
N ASP A 26 -8.24 4.63 12.47
CA ASP A 26 -9.47 3.98 12.92
C ASP A 26 -10.06 3.12 11.80
N VAL A 27 -10.03 3.59 10.56
CA VAL A 27 -10.48 2.80 9.40
C VAL A 27 -9.57 1.59 9.19
N ILE A 28 -8.26 1.76 9.37
CA ILE A 28 -7.30 0.66 9.24
C ILE A 28 -7.63 -0.43 10.26
N GLU A 29 -7.87 -0.08 11.50
CA GLU A 29 -8.23 -1.06 12.54
C GLU A 29 -9.59 -1.71 12.27
N GLU A 30 -10.56 -0.94 11.79
CA GLU A 30 -11.88 -1.46 11.44
C GLU A 30 -11.81 -2.50 10.32
N LEU A 31 -11.04 -2.21 9.28
CA LEU A 31 -11.00 -3.05 8.08
C LEU A 31 -10.00 -4.19 8.15
N ALA A 32 -8.98 -4.09 9.00
CA ALA A 32 -7.94 -5.12 9.07
C ALA A 32 -8.49 -6.44 9.61
N SER A 33 -8.18 -7.54 8.90
CA SER A 33 -8.36 -8.88 9.45
C SER A 33 -7.41 -9.07 10.63
N PRO A 34 -7.78 -9.89 11.65
CA PRO A 34 -6.83 -10.27 12.71
C PRO A 34 -5.54 -10.90 12.17
N ASP A 35 -5.63 -11.54 11.00
CA ASP A 35 -4.50 -12.21 10.35
C ASP A 35 -3.88 -11.38 9.24
N LEU A 36 -4.08 -10.06 9.25
CA LEU A 36 -3.55 -9.17 8.23
C LEU A 36 -2.05 -9.38 8.00
N VAL A 37 -1.67 -9.47 6.72
CA VAL A 37 -0.27 -9.47 6.30
C VAL A 37 -0.08 -8.28 5.37
N PHE A 38 0.85 -7.41 5.71
CA PHE A 38 1.25 -6.29 4.87
C PHE A 38 2.72 -6.46 4.49
N GLN A 39 3.01 -6.44 3.20
CA GLN A 39 4.38 -6.54 2.70
C GLN A 39 4.72 -5.30 1.89
N SER A 40 5.75 -4.58 2.32
CA SER A 40 6.20 -3.37 1.66
C SER A 40 6.98 -3.68 0.38
N ALA A 41 7.20 -2.66 -0.43
CA ALA A 41 7.99 -2.79 -1.66
C ALA A 41 9.45 -3.20 -1.40
N ALA A 42 9.94 -3.02 -0.19
CA ALA A 42 11.30 -3.42 0.22
C ALA A 42 11.32 -4.78 0.94
N ASP A 43 10.31 -5.61 0.70
CA ASP A 43 10.16 -6.96 1.26
C ASP A 43 10.05 -7.00 2.80
N GLN A 44 9.73 -5.87 3.42
CA GLN A 44 9.43 -5.84 4.84
C GLN A 44 8.01 -6.36 5.08
N THR A 45 7.88 -7.36 5.93
CA THR A 45 6.58 -7.96 6.25
C THR A 45 6.10 -7.48 7.61
N CYS A 46 4.86 -6.97 7.64
CA CYS A 46 4.15 -6.59 8.85
C CYS A 46 2.99 -7.55 9.07
N ARG A 47 2.74 -7.92 10.30
CA ARG A 47 1.62 -8.79 10.66
C ARG A 47 0.71 -8.08 11.64
N GLY A 48 -0.57 -8.01 11.28
CA GLY A 48 -1.58 -7.32 12.07
C GLY A 48 -1.58 -5.81 11.84
N SER A 49 -2.68 -5.17 12.24
CA SER A 49 -2.87 -3.74 12.06
C SER A 49 -1.85 -2.91 12.82
N HIS A 50 -1.44 -3.37 14.00
CA HIS A 50 -0.49 -2.65 14.82
C HIS A 50 0.87 -2.45 14.11
N GLN A 51 1.40 -3.51 13.52
CA GLN A 51 2.67 -3.42 12.78
C GLN A 51 2.51 -2.61 11.49
N ALA A 52 1.38 -2.75 10.80
CA ALA A 52 1.10 -1.98 9.60
C ALA A 52 1.03 -0.47 9.91
N LEU A 53 0.37 -0.10 11.00
CA LEU A 53 0.30 1.30 11.44
C LEU A 53 1.66 1.84 11.86
N ALA A 54 2.49 1.02 12.49
CA ALA A 54 3.86 1.41 12.84
C ALA A 54 4.69 1.69 11.58
N PHE A 55 4.54 0.88 10.55
CA PHE A 55 5.18 1.13 9.25
C PHE A 55 4.73 2.46 8.66
N MET A 56 3.44 2.72 8.64
CA MET A 56 2.87 3.96 8.13
C MET A 56 3.40 5.17 8.89
N THR A 57 3.51 5.07 10.22
CA THR A 57 4.05 6.15 11.05
C THR A 57 5.49 6.46 10.69
N LYS A 58 6.34 5.43 10.54
CA LYS A 58 7.73 5.62 10.13
C LYS A 58 7.85 6.26 8.76
N LEU A 59 7.02 5.83 7.82
CA LEU A 59 7.00 6.39 6.48
C LEU A 59 6.70 7.89 6.54
N ARG A 60 5.71 8.29 7.32
CA ARG A 60 5.32 9.70 7.43
C ARG A 60 6.24 10.54 8.30
N GLU A 61 7.04 9.92 9.16
CA GLU A 61 8.14 10.62 9.82
C GLU A 61 9.23 10.98 8.82
N ALA A 62 9.54 10.07 7.90
CA ALA A 62 10.55 10.30 6.87
C ALA A 62 10.05 11.24 5.77
N ILE A 63 8.82 11.08 5.35
CA ILE A 63 8.19 11.83 4.26
C ILE A 63 6.83 12.32 4.73
N PRO A 64 6.78 13.45 5.47
CA PRO A 64 5.54 13.88 6.14
C PRO A 64 4.35 14.15 5.21
N ASP A 65 4.62 14.55 3.98
CA ASP A 65 3.60 14.82 2.97
C ASP A 65 3.38 13.64 2.02
N PHE A 66 3.80 12.43 2.41
CA PHE A 66 3.67 11.25 1.56
C PHE A 66 2.21 10.91 1.30
N TYR A 67 1.93 10.59 0.05
CA TYR A 67 0.62 10.09 -0.36
C TYR A 67 0.74 9.21 -1.59
N LEU A 68 -0.18 8.28 -1.72
CA LEU A 68 -0.41 7.53 -2.96
C LEU A 68 -1.85 7.76 -3.40
N ARG A 69 -2.04 7.89 -4.70
CA ARG A 69 -3.35 8.04 -5.31
C ARG A 69 -3.62 6.86 -6.23
N ALA A 70 -4.77 6.22 -6.07
CA ALA A 70 -5.18 5.15 -6.96
C ALA A 70 -5.50 5.72 -8.33
N SER A 71 -4.86 5.19 -9.38
CA SER A 71 -5.15 5.56 -10.76
C SER A 71 -6.12 4.58 -11.41
N GLU A 72 -6.09 3.30 -10.97
CA GLU A 72 -6.98 2.27 -11.46
C GLU A 72 -7.18 1.22 -10.39
N ILE A 73 -8.42 0.76 -10.23
CA ILE A 73 -8.77 -0.30 -9.30
C ILE A 73 -9.53 -1.38 -10.07
N THR A 74 -9.02 -2.61 -10.05
CA THR A 74 -9.67 -3.76 -10.67
C THR A 74 -9.82 -4.87 -9.64
N ALA A 75 -10.88 -5.66 -9.77
CA ALA A 75 -11.15 -6.75 -8.84
C ALA A 75 -11.40 -8.04 -9.59
N GLU A 76 -10.94 -9.13 -9.01
CA GLU A 76 -11.21 -10.48 -9.46
C GLU A 76 -11.28 -11.39 -8.24
N ARG A 77 -12.47 -11.99 -8.02
CA ARG A 77 -12.72 -12.79 -6.81
C ARG A 77 -12.43 -11.97 -5.55
N GLU A 78 -11.57 -12.48 -4.67
CA GLU A 78 -11.19 -11.82 -3.43
C GLU A 78 -10.00 -10.87 -3.56
N ILE A 79 -9.46 -10.73 -4.78
CA ILE A 79 -8.27 -9.92 -5.03
C ILE A 79 -8.65 -8.61 -5.70
N VAL A 80 -8.12 -7.51 -5.15
CA VAL A 80 -8.24 -6.18 -5.74
C VAL A 80 -6.85 -5.68 -6.06
N ILE A 81 -6.65 -5.26 -7.30
CA ILE A 81 -5.38 -4.68 -7.73
C ILE A 81 -5.57 -3.17 -7.87
N VAL A 82 -4.70 -2.43 -7.18
CA VAL A 82 -4.70 -0.97 -7.21
C VAL A 82 -3.42 -0.50 -7.86
N ASN A 83 -3.55 0.16 -9.00
CA ASN A 83 -2.43 0.88 -9.59
C ASN A 83 -2.38 2.26 -8.95
N TRP A 84 -1.20 2.71 -8.57
CA TRP A 84 -1.07 3.97 -7.84
C TRP A 84 0.16 4.76 -8.27
N GLU A 85 0.12 6.03 -7.97
CA GLU A 85 1.24 6.96 -8.09
C GLU A 85 1.18 7.95 -6.94
N GLY A 86 2.29 8.53 -6.62
CA GLY A 86 2.36 9.52 -5.55
C GLY A 86 3.77 9.90 -5.20
N GLY A 87 3.97 10.33 -3.98
CA GLY A 87 5.27 10.75 -3.50
C GLY A 87 5.19 11.73 -2.35
N GLY A 88 6.21 12.54 -2.22
CA GLY A 88 6.34 13.55 -1.18
C GLY A 88 7.75 14.09 -1.16
N THR A 89 8.14 14.69 -0.01
CA THR A 89 9.46 15.24 0.18
C THR A 89 10.11 14.62 1.41
N HIS A 90 11.30 14.05 1.22
CA HIS A 90 12.03 13.43 2.32
C HIS A 90 12.63 14.48 3.25
N MET A 91 12.07 14.61 4.44
CA MET A 91 12.49 15.61 5.42
C MET A 91 12.97 15.02 6.74
N GLY A 92 12.71 13.76 6.98
CA GLY A 92 12.99 13.09 8.25
C GLY A 92 14.14 12.10 8.20
N PRO A 93 14.09 11.03 9.01
CA PRO A 93 15.13 10.01 9.07
C PRO A 93 15.35 9.29 7.74
N ALA A 94 16.49 8.62 7.60
CA ALA A 94 16.77 7.77 6.45
C ALA A 94 15.69 6.69 6.29
N PHE A 95 15.29 6.42 5.06
CA PHE A 95 14.20 5.50 4.77
C PHE A 95 14.47 4.69 3.51
N HIS A 96 14.20 3.38 3.56
CA HIS A 96 14.55 2.46 2.48
C HIS A 96 13.38 1.60 1.98
N ALA A 97 12.20 1.79 2.54
CA ALA A 97 11.11 0.81 2.39
C ALA A 97 10.36 0.85 1.04
N LEU A 98 10.63 1.85 0.19
CA LEU A 98 9.92 2.00 -1.08
C LEU A 98 10.78 1.70 -2.31
N GLN A 99 11.97 1.13 -2.13
CA GLN A 99 12.91 0.83 -3.23
C GLN A 99 13.27 2.05 -4.09
N ILE A 100 13.23 3.22 -3.50
CA ILE A 100 13.61 4.48 -4.16
C ILE A 100 15.10 4.80 -4.00
N GLY A 101 15.85 3.87 -3.44
CA GLY A 101 17.23 4.06 -3.05
C GLY A 101 17.34 4.52 -1.61
N SER A 102 18.56 4.65 -1.14
CA SER A 102 18.84 5.14 0.21
C SER A 102 18.73 6.66 0.25
N LEU A 103 17.91 7.17 1.14
CA LEU A 103 17.77 8.60 1.38
C LEU A 103 18.43 8.94 2.72
N LYS A 104 19.39 9.87 2.68
CA LYS A 104 20.03 10.35 3.91
C LYS A 104 19.03 11.17 4.72
N ALA A 105 19.17 11.14 6.06
CA ALA A 105 18.32 11.90 6.94
C ALA A 105 18.28 13.38 6.55
N GLY A 106 17.08 13.98 6.50
CA GLY A 106 16.88 15.38 6.19
C GLY A 106 17.30 15.80 4.79
N SER A 107 17.29 14.89 3.81
CA SER A 107 17.84 15.15 2.48
C SER A 107 17.09 16.24 1.70
N GLY A 108 15.81 16.50 2.01
CA GLY A 108 14.99 17.43 1.23
C GLY A 108 14.70 16.94 -0.19
N ALA A 109 15.02 15.69 -0.49
CA ALA A 109 14.86 15.13 -1.83
C ALA A 109 13.37 14.93 -2.18
N PRO A 110 12.94 15.33 -3.38
CA PRO A 110 11.61 14.98 -3.84
C PRO A 110 11.55 13.47 -4.11
N VAL A 111 10.44 12.85 -3.71
CA VAL A 111 10.18 11.44 -3.91
C VAL A 111 8.98 11.30 -4.83
N ALA A 112 9.15 10.58 -5.93
CA ALA A 112 8.06 10.24 -6.83
C ALA A 112 8.06 8.73 -7.02
N VAL A 113 6.92 8.10 -6.78
CA VAL A 113 6.78 6.65 -6.85
C VAL A 113 5.52 6.29 -7.64
N ALA A 114 5.58 5.13 -8.26
CA ALA A 114 4.44 4.50 -8.91
C ALA A 114 4.54 3.01 -8.73
N GLY A 115 3.43 2.33 -8.76
CA GLY A 115 3.44 0.89 -8.59
C GLY A 115 2.05 0.28 -8.50
N HIS A 116 2.01 -0.88 -7.87
CA HIS A 116 0.80 -1.67 -7.72
C HIS A 116 0.72 -2.22 -6.31
N SER A 117 -0.51 -2.28 -5.79
CA SER A 117 -0.81 -3.05 -4.59
C SER A 117 -1.78 -4.17 -4.96
N VAL A 118 -1.52 -5.37 -4.44
CA VAL A 118 -2.49 -6.46 -4.49
C VAL A 118 -3.10 -6.56 -3.10
N ILE A 119 -4.41 -6.39 -3.03
CA ILE A 119 -5.14 -6.37 -1.77
C ILE A 119 -6.10 -7.56 -1.76
N LYS A 120 -6.01 -8.39 -0.72
CA LYS A 120 -6.91 -9.51 -0.53
C LYS A 120 -8.02 -9.13 0.44
N VAL A 121 -9.26 -9.29 0.00
CA VAL A 121 -10.44 -9.01 0.82
C VAL A 121 -11.09 -10.35 1.17
N GLU A 122 -11.23 -10.63 2.46
CA GLU A 122 -11.91 -11.82 2.96
C GLU A 122 -13.01 -11.41 3.93
N GLU A 123 -14.24 -11.81 3.64
CA GLU A 123 -15.40 -11.54 4.51
C GLU A 123 -15.54 -10.06 4.91
N GLY A 124 -15.32 -9.17 3.96
CA GLY A 124 -15.44 -7.74 4.16
C GLY A 124 -14.27 -7.08 4.88
N ARG A 125 -13.18 -7.81 5.10
CA ARG A 125 -11.98 -7.29 5.76
C ARG A 125 -10.76 -7.47 4.87
N ILE A 126 -9.73 -6.71 5.18
CA ILE A 126 -8.46 -6.78 4.46
C ILE A 126 -7.59 -7.86 5.10
N ALA A 127 -7.37 -8.94 4.36
CA ALA A 127 -6.51 -10.04 4.78
C ALA A 127 -5.04 -9.78 4.46
N GLY A 128 -4.76 -8.98 3.45
CA GLY A 128 -3.39 -8.65 3.10
C GLY A 128 -3.28 -7.55 2.07
N GLU A 129 -2.11 -6.94 2.06
CA GLU A 129 -1.70 -6.03 0.99
C GLU A 129 -0.23 -6.29 0.67
N TRP A 130 0.07 -6.49 -0.62
CA TRP A 130 1.43 -6.67 -1.14
C TRP A 130 1.72 -5.54 -2.10
N VAL A 131 2.82 -4.82 -1.85
CA VAL A 131 3.15 -3.57 -2.53
C VAL A 131 4.36 -3.77 -3.43
N TRP A 132 4.25 -3.38 -4.70
CA TRP A 132 5.34 -3.33 -5.64
C TRP A 132 5.51 -1.93 -6.17
N SER A 133 6.72 -1.39 -6.01
CA SER A 133 7.10 -0.12 -6.62
C SER A 133 7.69 -0.41 -8.00
N THR A 134 7.22 0.33 -9.00
CA THR A 134 7.76 0.23 -10.35
C THR A 134 8.49 1.53 -10.68
N LYS A 135 9.81 1.47 -10.75
CA LYS A 135 10.58 2.66 -11.13
C LYS A 135 10.57 2.89 -12.64
N ARG A 136 10.66 1.84 -13.43
CA ARG A 136 10.81 1.92 -14.88
C ARG A 136 10.25 0.73 -15.63
N GLN A 137 9.70 -0.27 -14.95
CA GLN A 137 9.14 -1.46 -15.59
C GLN A 137 7.68 -1.57 -15.19
N HIS A 138 6.82 -1.68 -16.19
CA HIS A 138 5.42 -1.92 -15.95
C HIS A 138 5.16 -3.41 -15.83
N GLN A 139 4.68 -3.85 -14.67
CA GLN A 139 4.10 -5.18 -14.57
C GLN A 139 2.65 -5.10 -15.00
N THR A 140 2.25 -6.01 -15.88
CA THR A 140 0.85 -6.07 -16.31
C THR A 140 0.01 -6.69 -15.20
N ARG A 141 -1.30 -6.42 -15.27
CA ARG A 141 -2.28 -7.06 -14.39
C ARG A 141 -2.16 -8.59 -14.45
N ASP A 142 -2.00 -9.14 -15.64
CA ASP A 142 -1.90 -10.59 -15.85
C ASP A 142 -0.65 -11.18 -15.19
N GLU A 143 0.46 -10.49 -15.25
CA GLU A 143 1.69 -10.91 -14.59
C GLU A 143 1.54 -10.95 -13.08
N LEU A 144 0.86 -9.95 -12.50
CA LEU A 144 0.57 -9.90 -11.06
C LEU A 144 -0.35 -11.04 -10.64
N LEU A 145 -1.40 -11.29 -11.41
CA LEU A 145 -2.34 -12.38 -11.14
C LEU A 145 -1.66 -13.74 -11.18
N LYS A 146 -0.77 -13.98 -12.14
CA LYS A 146 0.01 -15.21 -12.22
C LYS A 146 0.88 -15.41 -10.99
N ARG A 147 1.52 -14.34 -10.51
CA ARG A 147 2.41 -14.41 -9.35
C ARG A 147 1.67 -14.86 -8.10
N PHE A 148 0.38 -14.55 -8.00
CA PHE A 148 -0.45 -14.95 -6.86
C PHE A 148 -1.26 -16.21 -7.14
N ALA A 149 -0.98 -16.92 -8.22
CA ALA A 149 -1.64 -18.17 -8.58
C ALA A 149 -3.16 -18.06 -8.68
N LEU A 150 -3.63 -16.96 -9.28
CA LEU A 150 -5.07 -16.73 -9.46
C LEU A 150 -5.57 -17.21 -10.82
#